data_ebd001cf267ed89f182448561e42233c
#
_entry.id   ebd001cf267ed89f182448561e42233c
#
_cell.length_a   1.000
_cell.length_b   1.000
_cell.length_c   1.000
_cell.angle_alpha   90.00
_cell.angle_beta   90.00
_cell.angle_gamma   90.00
#
_symmetry.space_group_name_H-M   'P 1'
#
loop_
_entity.id
_entity.type
_entity.pdbx_description
1 polymer ?
#
loop_
_entity_poly.entity_id
_entity_poly.type
_entity_poly.pdbx_seq_one_letter_code
_entity_poly.pdbx_strand_id
1 'polypeptide(L)'
;MTLAAWWRTVPVLAESFRVLTFDHRGMGRSGHSPWPYTVSQMADDAVAVLEAAGVERAHVYGISLGGMVAQELALRHPDRLHGLVLGATTAGGPGAVLARPEPLGFFVRAGAMGPEEAEWAAVPYNYGVATRREHGERIAQDIARRVLHTTDTLAYVHQVAAAAGHNTVRRLHEIAAPTLVVHGADDVVVPPTNGRFLARAIRGAELRLWPGAGHVFMTDEPQADRDIAAFLERHTPGAP
;
A
#
# COMPACT_ATOMS: atom_id res chain seq x y z
N MET A 1 7.17 -4.36 -0.96
CA MET A 1 7.76 -3.64 0.20
C MET A 1 7.63 -4.51 1.44
N THR A 2 8.61 -4.46 2.34
CA THR A 2 8.58 -5.13 3.65
C THR A 2 7.89 -4.26 4.70
N LEU A 3 7.66 -4.82 5.88
CA LEU A 3 7.09 -4.08 7.04
C LEU A 3 7.89 -2.81 7.40
N ALA A 4 9.17 -2.74 7.02
CA ALA A 4 10.01 -1.56 7.24
C ALA A 4 9.47 -0.28 6.56
N ALA A 5 8.65 -0.41 5.53
CA ALA A 5 8.04 0.76 4.88
C ALA A 5 7.07 1.53 5.79
N TRP A 6 6.57 0.90 6.85
CA TRP A 6 5.60 1.46 7.80
C TRP A 6 6.23 2.22 8.97
N TRP A 7 7.55 2.36 9.00
CA TRP A 7 8.27 2.90 10.15
C TRP A 7 7.87 4.33 10.55
N ARG A 8 7.38 5.15 9.61
CA ARG A 8 6.84 6.50 9.90
C ARG A 8 5.39 6.44 10.35
N THR A 9 4.60 5.60 9.72
CA THR A 9 3.16 5.46 9.93
C THR A 9 2.84 4.79 11.25
N VAL A 10 3.58 3.72 11.62
CA VAL A 10 3.31 2.94 12.84
C VAL A 10 3.31 3.79 14.11
N PRO A 11 4.30 4.67 14.38
CA PRO A 11 4.27 5.50 15.57
C PRO A 11 3.05 6.41 15.67
N VAL A 12 2.59 6.96 14.54
CA VAL A 12 1.42 7.85 14.51
C VAL A 12 0.13 7.07 14.78
N LEU A 13 -0.06 5.94 14.09
CA LEU A 13 -1.25 5.12 14.31
C LEU A 13 -1.27 4.47 15.69
N ALA A 14 -0.11 4.19 16.28
CA ALA A 14 0.00 3.58 17.61
C ALA A 14 -0.41 4.53 18.76
N GLU A 15 -0.59 5.82 18.48
CA GLU A 15 -1.15 6.77 19.45
C GLU A 15 -2.61 6.43 19.79
N SER A 16 -3.37 5.84 18.84
CA SER A 16 -4.81 5.52 19.00
C SER A 16 -5.14 4.04 18.81
N PHE A 17 -4.26 3.25 18.19
CA PHE A 17 -4.57 1.88 17.77
C PHE A 17 -3.49 0.88 18.20
N ARG A 18 -3.89 -0.38 18.46
CA ARG A 18 -2.97 -1.51 18.40
C ARG A 18 -2.64 -1.78 16.94
N VAL A 19 -1.40 -1.54 16.51
CA VAL A 19 -0.96 -1.67 15.12
C VAL A 19 -0.33 -3.05 14.89
N LEU A 20 -0.79 -3.74 13.84
CA LEU A 20 -0.21 -4.99 13.36
C LEU A 20 0.41 -4.74 11.98
N THR A 21 1.67 -5.08 11.81
CA THR A 21 2.36 -5.07 10.52
C THR A 21 3.01 -6.42 10.27
N PHE A 22 3.04 -6.85 9.01
CA PHE A 22 3.67 -8.11 8.62
C PHE A 22 4.32 -8.01 7.25
N ASP A 23 5.29 -8.86 7.01
CA ASP A 23 5.84 -9.04 5.67
C ASP A 23 4.95 -9.98 4.88
N HIS A 24 4.58 -9.60 3.65
CA HIS A 24 3.87 -10.53 2.76
C HIS A 24 4.73 -11.76 2.46
N ARG A 25 4.07 -12.85 2.06
CA ARG A 25 4.76 -14.09 1.64
C ARG A 25 5.92 -13.78 0.69
N GLY A 26 7.07 -14.42 0.92
CA GLY A 26 8.30 -14.21 0.17
C GLY A 26 9.08 -12.94 0.49
N MET A 27 8.61 -12.11 1.43
CA MET A 27 9.27 -10.85 1.79
C MET A 27 9.81 -10.90 3.21
N GLY A 28 10.91 -10.19 3.45
CA GLY A 28 11.47 -9.98 4.78
C GLY A 28 11.66 -11.29 5.55
N ARG A 29 10.90 -11.45 6.68
CA ARG A 29 10.97 -12.64 7.54
C ARG A 29 9.86 -13.65 7.30
N SER A 30 8.93 -13.38 6.36
CA SER A 30 7.85 -14.32 6.03
C SER A 30 8.32 -15.45 5.15
N GLY A 31 7.67 -16.62 5.28
CA GLY A 31 8.00 -17.81 4.51
C GLY A 31 7.90 -17.61 2.99
N HIS A 32 8.73 -18.32 2.26
CA HIS A 32 8.76 -18.28 0.80
C HIS A 32 7.75 -19.27 0.21
N SER A 33 7.12 -18.87 -0.91
CA SER A 33 6.34 -19.77 -1.74
C SER A 33 7.17 -20.14 -2.99
N PRO A 34 7.38 -21.42 -3.28
CA PRO A 34 8.06 -21.82 -4.51
C PRO A 34 7.18 -21.61 -5.77
N TRP A 35 5.89 -21.38 -5.59
CA TRP A 35 4.91 -21.24 -6.66
C TRP A 35 4.41 -19.79 -6.75
N PRO A 36 4.05 -19.32 -7.96
CA PRO A 36 3.33 -18.08 -8.13
C PRO A 36 2.06 -18.04 -7.28
N TYR A 37 1.69 -16.87 -6.83
CA TYR A 37 0.50 -16.64 -6.02
C TYR A 37 -0.29 -15.42 -6.52
N THR A 38 -1.50 -15.27 -6.00
CA THR A 38 -2.41 -14.20 -6.38
C THR A 38 -2.57 -13.18 -5.25
N VAL A 39 -3.09 -11.99 -5.58
CA VAL A 39 -3.47 -10.98 -4.58
C VAL A 39 -4.54 -11.53 -3.61
N SER A 40 -5.47 -12.38 -4.11
CA SER A 40 -6.49 -13.02 -3.27
C SER A 40 -5.88 -13.93 -2.21
N GLN A 41 -4.83 -14.71 -2.56
CA GLN A 41 -4.12 -15.54 -1.58
C GLN A 41 -3.36 -14.69 -0.56
N MET A 42 -2.81 -13.52 -0.97
CA MET A 42 -2.18 -12.58 -0.03
C MET A 42 -3.22 -11.94 0.91
N ALA A 43 -4.47 -11.79 0.49
CA ALA A 43 -5.56 -11.36 1.35
C ALA A 43 -5.93 -12.42 2.39
N ASP A 44 -5.95 -13.70 2.00
CA ASP A 44 -6.16 -14.82 2.93
C ASP A 44 -5.01 -14.92 3.96
N ASP A 45 -3.76 -14.61 3.57
CA ASP A 45 -2.63 -14.48 4.52
C ASP A 45 -2.86 -13.38 5.56
N ALA A 46 -3.38 -12.22 5.13
CA ALA A 46 -3.66 -11.13 6.05
C ALA A 46 -4.74 -11.53 7.08
N VAL A 47 -5.74 -12.32 6.69
CA VAL A 47 -6.73 -12.88 7.61
C VAL A 47 -6.07 -13.86 8.59
N ALA A 48 -5.19 -14.74 8.11
CA ALA A 48 -4.46 -15.65 8.98
C ALA A 48 -3.58 -14.92 10.01
N VAL A 49 -3.00 -13.76 9.65
CA VAL A 49 -2.27 -12.89 10.59
C VAL A 49 -3.21 -12.33 11.66
N LEU A 50 -4.40 -11.87 11.28
CA LEU A 50 -5.40 -11.41 12.26
C LEU A 50 -5.79 -12.53 13.22
N GLU A 51 -6.03 -13.73 12.73
CA GLU A 51 -6.37 -14.91 13.54
C GLU A 51 -5.25 -15.27 14.52
N ALA A 52 -4.02 -15.34 14.03
CA ALA A 52 -2.84 -15.61 14.87
C ALA A 52 -2.62 -14.53 15.95
N ALA A 53 -3.04 -13.29 15.69
CA ALA A 53 -2.99 -12.19 16.64
C ALA A 53 -4.19 -12.13 17.61
N GLY A 54 -5.18 -13.04 17.46
CA GLY A 54 -6.42 -13.03 18.23
C GLY A 54 -7.32 -11.83 17.92
N VAL A 55 -7.29 -11.33 16.66
CA VAL A 55 -8.06 -10.16 16.23
C VAL A 55 -9.19 -10.63 15.31
N GLU A 56 -10.42 -10.43 15.74
CA GLU A 56 -11.60 -10.77 14.94
C GLU A 56 -11.82 -9.76 13.82
N ARG A 57 -11.76 -8.48 14.12
CA ARG A 57 -11.96 -7.37 13.16
C ARG A 57 -10.91 -6.29 13.35
N ALA A 58 -10.52 -5.64 12.26
CA ALA A 58 -9.53 -4.57 12.27
C ALA A 58 -9.86 -3.50 11.23
N HIS A 59 -9.30 -2.31 11.40
CA HIS A 59 -9.07 -1.40 10.27
C HIS A 59 -7.94 -1.96 9.42
N VAL A 60 -8.08 -1.86 8.12
CA VAL A 60 -7.06 -2.35 7.15
C VAL A 60 -6.53 -1.18 6.35
N TYR A 61 -5.22 -0.99 6.36
CA TYR A 61 -4.54 0.02 5.57
C TYR A 61 -3.51 -0.63 4.64
N GLY A 62 -3.70 -0.46 3.35
CA GLY A 62 -2.80 -1.00 2.32
C GLY A 62 -2.37 0.05 1.30
N ILE A 63 -1.08 0.02 0.92
CA ILE A 63 -0.50 0.92 -0.09
C ILE A 63 -0.03 0.11 -1.29
N SER A 64 -0.25 0.63 -2.50
CA SER A 64 0.21 0.02 -3.76
C SER A 64 -0.31 -1.43 -3.88
N LEU A 65 0.57 -2.44 -4.01
CA LEU A 65 0.19 -3.85 -3.93
C LEU A 65 -0.59 -4.18 -2.65
N GLY A 66 -0.20 -3.61 -1.50
CA GLY A 66 -0.94 -3.77 -0.23
C GLY A 66 -2.36 -3.23 -0.32
N GLY A 67 -2.60 -2.19 -1.11
CA GLY A 67 -3.94 -1.68 -1.38
C GLY A 67 -4.77 -2.61 -2.27
N MET A 68 -4.14 -3.35 -3.20
CA MET A 68 -4.80 -4.42 -3.95
C MET A 68 -5.20 -5.58 -3.03
N VAL A 69 -4.29 -5.96 -2.11
CA VAL A 69 -4.57 -6.98 -1.08
C VAL A 69 -5.72 -6.55 -0.18
N ALA A 70 -5.74 -5.29 0.25
CA ALA A 70 -6.79 -4.74 1.10
C ALA A 70 -8.16 -4.73 0.39
N GLN A 71 -8.21 -4.48 -0.93
CA GLN A 71 -9.43 -4.62 -1.73
C GLN A 71 -9.94 -6.05 -1.74
N GLU A 72 -9.07 -7.03 -2.02
CA GLU A 72 -9.48 -8.45 -2.00
C GLU A 72 -9.90 -8.90 -0.60
N LEU A 73 -9.25 -8.42 0.45
CA LEU A 73 -9.64 -8.71 1.83
C LEU A 73 -11.04 -8.16 2.10
N ALA A 74 -11.33 -6.91 1.73
CA ALA A 74 -12.64 -6.30 1.93
C ALA A 74 -13.76 -7.00 1.15
N LEU A 75 -13.46 -7.55 -0.03
CA LEU A 75 -14.41 -8.25 -0.88
C LEU A 75 -14.68 -9.71 -0.45
N ARG A 76 -13.66 -10.38 0.07
CA ARG A 76 -13.72 -11.81 0.40
C ARG A 76 -14.04 -12.05 1.87
N HIS A 77 -13.66 -11.12 2.73
CA HIS A 77 -13.79 -11.22 4.18
C HIS A 77 -14.36 -9.92 4.79
N PRO A 78 -15.55 -9.45 4.31
CA PRO A 78 -16.12 -8.16 4.73
C PRO A 78 -16.33 -8.06 6.25
N ASP A 79 -16.62 -9.18 6.89
CA ASP A 79 -16.85 -9.25 8.34
C ASP A 79 -15.58 -9.03 9.16
N ARG A 80 -14.40 -9.03 8.55
CA ARG A 80 -13.11 -8.83 9.21
C ARG A 80 -12.68 -7.35 9.27
N LEU A 81 -13.45 -6.43 8.67
CA LEU A 81 -13.09 -5.01 8.59
C LEU A 81 -14.00 -4.12 9.44
N HIS A 82 -13.39 -3.13 10.09
CA HIS A 82 -14.08 -1.94 10.61
C HIS A 82 -14.05 -0.79 9.60
N GLY A 83 -12.91 -0.55 8.98
CA GLY A 83 -12.69 0.47 7.97
C GLY A 83 -11.51 0.12 7.07
N LEU A 84 -11.45 0.75 5.92
CA LEU A 84 -10.50 0.45 4.85
C LEU A 84 -9.78 1.71 4.38
N VAL A 85 -8.44 1.66 4.31
CA VAL A 85 -7.64 2.73 3.69
C VAL A 85 -6.87 2.15 2.50
N LEU A 86 -7.09 2.75 1.33
CA LEU A 86 -6.49 2.37 0.05
C LEU A 86 -5.53 3.46 -0.40
N GLY A 87 -4.23 3.26 -0.20
CA GLY A 87 -3.18 4.22 -0.52
C GLY A 87 -2.47 3.94 -1.84
N ALA A 88 -2.32 4.95 -2.71
CA ALA A 88 -1.48 4.90 -3.93
C ALA A 88 -1.66 3.59 -4.71
N THR A 89 -2.90 3.15 -4.95
CA THR A 89 -3.24 1.83 -5.49
C THR A 89 -4.24 1.91 -6.65
N THR A 90 -4.52 0.78 -7.25
CA THR A 90 -5.43 0.63 -8.40
C THR A 90 -6.33 -0.59 -8.23
N ALA A 91 -7.46 -0.62 -8.93
CA ALA A 91 -8.32 -1.79 -9.05
C ALA A 91 -7.78 -2.85 -10.03
N GLY A 92 -6.70 -2.53 -10.74
CA GLY A 92 -6.18 -3.39 -11.80
C GLY A 92 -7.10 -3.52 -13.00
N GLY A 93 -6.86 -4.55 -13.82
CA GLY A 93 -7.68 -4.86 -14.99
C GLY A 93 -7.74 -3.75 -16.06
N PRO A 94 -8.73 -3.82 -16.96
CA PRO A 94 -8.83 -2.89 -18.10
C PRO A 94 -9.10 -1.42 -17.72
N GLY A 95 -9.53 -1.17 -16.47
CA GLY A 95 -9.79 0.19 -15.96
C GLY A 95 -8.57 0.85 -15.33
N ALA A 96 -7.47 0.13 -15.18
CA ALA A 96 -6.26 0.68 -14.59
C ALA A 96 -5.54 1.63 -15.55
N VAL A 97 -5.21 2.82 -15.06
CA VAL A 97 -4.27 3.71 -15.74
C VAL A 97 -2.87 3.28 -15.33
N LEU A 98 -2.11 2.77 -16.30
CA LEU A 98 -0.75 2.31 -16.07
C LEU A 98 0.23 3.47 -15.86
N ALA A 99 1.32 3.21 -15.17
CA ALA A 99 2.47 4.09 -15.14
C ALA A 99 2.96 4.43 -16.55
N ARG A 100 3.64 5.56 -16.70
CA ARG A 100 4.37 5.87 -17.93
C ARG A 100 5.43 4.78 -18.20
N PRO A 101 5.88 4.62 -19.47
CA PRO A 101 6.87 3.58 -19.83
C PRO A 101 8.16 3.64 -19.01
N GLU A 102 8.60 4.82 -18.62
CA GLU A 102 9.85 5.02 -17.88
C GLU A 102 9.81 4.44 -16.46
N PRO A 103 8.86 4.81 -15.55
CA PRO A 103 8.71 4.14 -14.26
C PRO A 103 8.49 2.64 -14.40
N LEU A 104 7.65 2.21 -15.36
CA LEU A 104 7.39 0.79 -15.57
C LEU A 104 8.66 0.03 -15.95
N GLY A 105 9.46 0.56 -16.89
CA GLY A 105 10.74 -0.01 -17.29
C GLY A 105 11.75 -0.02 -16.16
N PHE A 106 11.72 0.96 -15.27
CA PHE A 106 12.57 0.96 -14.06
C PHE A 106 12.24 -0.23 -13.16
N PHE A 107 10.98 -0.45 -12.79
CA PHE A 107 10.61 -1.55 -11.90
C PHE A 107 10.94 -2.93 -12.47
N VAL A 108 10.91 -3.10 -13.80
CA VAL A 108 11.37 -4.33 -14.43
C VAL A 108 12.87 -4.55 -14.22
N ARG A 109 13.69 -3.49 -14.34
CA ARG A 109 15.16 -3.57 -14.15
C ARG A 109 15.57 -3.64 -12.69
N ALA A 110 14.80 -3.06 -11.79
CA ALA A 110 15.12 -3.00 -10.36
C ALA A 110 15.31 -4.38 -9.72
N GLY A 111 14.64 -5.41 -10.23
CA GLY A 111 14.81 -6.78 -9.77
C GLY A 111 16.22 -7.37 -10.01
N ALA A 112 17.04 -6.75 -10.87
CA ALA A 112 18.42 -7.15 -11.13
C ALA A 112 19.46 -6.26 -10.42
N MET A 113 19.01 -5.21 -9.70
CA MET A 113 19.87 -4.27 -8.96
C MET A 113 20.13 -4.77 -7.54
N GLY A 114 21.23 -4.32 -6.93
CA GLY A 114 21.42 -4.47 -5.50
C GLY A 114 20.32 -3.73 -4.71
N PRO A 115 19.97 -4.19 -3.49
CA PRO A 115 18.85 -3.59 -2.74
C PRO A 115 18.97 -2.07 -2.53
N GLU A 116 20.15 -1.60 -2.13
CA GLU A 116 20.40 -0.18 -1.91
C GLU A 116 20.38 0.62 -3.22
N GLU A 117 20.99 0.08 -4.27
CA GLU A 117 20.99 0.69 -5.60
C GLU A 117 19.58 0.86 -6.13
N ALA A 118 18.72 -0.16 -6.00
CA ALA A 118 17.32 -0.12 -6.43
C ALA A 118 16.53 0.95 -5.66
N GLU A 119 16.74 1.09 -4.36
CA GLU A 119 16.05 2.07 -3.54
C GLU A 119 16.46 3.52 -3.93
N TRP A 120 17.76 3.78 -4.11
CA TRP A 120 18.22 5.11 -4.57
C TRP A 120 17.77 5.42 -5.99
N ALA A 121 17.80 4.44 -6.90
CA ALA A 121 17.34 4.62 -8.28
C ALA A 121 15.82 4.81 -8.38
N ALA A 122 15.04 4.36 -7.38
CA ALA A 122 13.60 4.56 -7.29
C ALA A 122 13.19 5.97 -6.83
N VAL A 123 14.11 6.75 -6.25
CA VAL A 123 13.81 8.08 -5.67
C VAL A 123 13.06 9.01 -6.64
N PRO A 124 13.42 9.14 -7.92
CA PRO A 124 12.69 10.01 -8.85
C PRO A 124 11.22 9.63 -9.06
N TYR A 125 10.87 8.38 -8.83
CA TYR A 125 9.53 7.84 -9.06
C TYR A 125 8.69 7.81 -7.79
N ASN A 126 9.34 7.59 -6.63
CA ASN A 126 8.65 7.36 -5.36
C ASN A 126 8.29 8.64 -4.63
N TYR A 127 9.09 9.71 -4.77
CA TYR A 127 8.96 10.92 -3.95
C TYR A 127 8.66 12.16 -4.78
N GLY A 128 7.91 13.08 -4.19
CA GLY A 128 7.60 14.38 -4.76
C GLY A 128 8.84 15.25 -5.01
N VAL A 129 8.71 16.20 -5.92
CA VAL A 129 9.84 17.07 -6.33
C VAL A 129 10.37 17.89 -5.16
N ALA A 130 9.47 18.44 -4.31
CA ALA A 130 9.86 19.25 -3.16
C ALA A 130 10.68 18.43 -2.17
N THR A 131 10.19 17.23 -1.80
CA THR A 131 10.90 16.33 -0.87
C THR A 131 12.28 15.95 -1.38
N ARG A 132 12.42 15.69 -2.68
CA ARG A 132 13.71 15.38 -3.30
C ARG A 132 14.71 16.52 -3.25
N ARG A 133 14.23 17.77 -3.31
CA ARG A 133 15.08 18.97 -3.31
C ARG A 133 15.41 19.47 -1.90
N GLU A 134 14.44 19.40 -0.98
CA GLU A 134 14.50 20.12 0.28
C GLU A 134 14.60 19.18 1.49
N HIS A 135 14.25 17.91 1.33
CA HIS A 135 14.15 16.93 2.43
C HIS A 135 14.83 15.60 2.11
N GLY A 136 16.01 15.65 1.47
CA GLY A 136 16.79 14.47 1.10
C GLY A 136 17.13 13.56 2.29
N GLU A 137 17.27 14.12 3.49
CA GLU A 137 17.51 13.37 4.73
C GLU A 137 16.34 12.42 5.08
N ARG A 138 15.10 12.81 4.76
CA ARG A 138 13.91 11.94 5.00
C ARG A 138 13.95 10.74 4.07
N ILE A 139 14.34 10.96 2.80
CA ILE A 139 14.51 9.89 1.81
C ILE A 139 15.62 8.94 2.25
N ALA A 140 16.77 9.47 2.69
CA ALA A 140 17.88 8.66 3.19
C ALA A 140 17.49 7.81 4.40
N GLN A 141 16.68 8.35 5.33
CA GLN A 141 16.15 7.59 6.46
C GLN A 141 15.24 6.45 6.03
N ASP A 142 14.36 6.68 5.03
CA ASP A 142 13.49 5.64 4.49
C ASP A 142 14.30 4.50 3.85
N ILE A 143 15.29 4.85 3.03
CA ILE A 143 16.17 3.90 2.37
C ILE A 143 16.96 3.10 3.39
N ALA A 144 17.59 3.76 4.37
CA ALA A 144 18.37 3.11 5.43
C ALA A 144 17.55 2.07 6.20
N ARG A 145 16.23 2.27 6.36
CA ARG A 145 15.33 1.31 7.00
C ARG A 145 14.95 0.16 6.09
N ARG A 146 14.69 0.45 4.81
CA ARG A 146 14.21 -0.55 3.85
C ARG A 146 15.31 -1.51 3.40
N VAL A 147 16.54 -1.04 3.22
CA VAL A 147 17.66 -1.89 2.80
C VAL A 147 18.07 -2.96 3.82
N LEU A 148 17.67 -2.82 5.08
CA LEU A 148 17.89 -3.83 6.12
C LEU A 148 17.04 -5.09 5.91
N HIS A 149 16.03 -5.03 5.04
CA HIS A 149 15.09 -6.11 4.78
C HIS A 149 15.18 -6.54 3.31
N THR A 150 15.97 -7.57 3.06
CA THR A 150 16.17 -8.07 1.70
C THR A 150 14.91 -8.71 1.14
N THR A 151 14.71 -8.52 -0.16
CA THR A 151 13.67 -9.20 -0.94
C THR A 151 14.34 -10.23 -1.82
N ASP A 152 13.85 -11.46 -1.78
CA ASP A 152 14.25 -12.49 -2.74
C ASP A 152 13.76 -12.13 -4.15
N THR A 153 14.60 -12.28 -5.16
CA THR A 153 14.27 -11.92 -6.56
C THR A 153 13.05 -12.69 -7.08
N LEU A 154 12.92 -13.98 -6.73
CA LEU A 154 11.78 -14.79 -7.14
C LEU A 154 10.50 -14.29 -6.50
N ALA A 155 10.55 -13.96 -5.21
CA ALA A 155 9.41 -13.37 -4.49
C ALA A 155 9.00 -12.02 -5.10
N TYR A 156 9.95 -11.18 -5.50
CA TYR A 156 9.67 -9.93 -6.21
C TYR A 156 8.92 -10.20 -7.52
N VAL A 157 9.41 -11.14 -8.35
CA VAL A 157 8.76 -11.53 -9.60
C VAL A 157 7.33 -12.04 -9.37
N HIS A 158 7.13 -12.88 -8.34
CA HIS A 158 5.80 -13.39 -7.99
C HIS A 158 4.84 -12.25 -7.57
N GLN A 159 5.33 -11.26 -6.80
CA GLN A 159 4.50 -10.11 -6.41
C GLN A 159 4.13 -9.22 -7.60
N VAL A 160 5.07 -8.98 -8.51
CA VAL A 160 4.78 -8.24 -9.76
C VAL A 160 3.74 -8.99 -10.61
N ALA A 161 3.88 -10.31 -10.74
CA ALA A 161 2.90 -11.14 -11.45
C ALA A 161 1.52 -11.12 -10.77
N ALA A 162 1.48 -11.22 -9.44
CA ALA A 162 0.23 -11.12 -8.67
C ALA A 162 -0.47 -9.76 -8.89
N ALA A 163 0.30 -8.67 -8.84
CA ALA A 163 -0.21 -7.31 -9.10
C ALA A 163 -0.75 -7.18 -10.53
N ALA A 164 -0.03 -7.71 -11.53
CA ALA A 164 -0.45 -7.68 -12.93
C ALA A 164 -1.75 -8.48 -13.17
N GLY A 165 -1.98 -9.55 -12.43
CA GLY A 165 -3.20 -10.36 -12.49
C GLY A 165 -4.37 -9.82 -11.67
N HIS A 166 -4.17 -8.75 -10.89
CA HIS A 166 -5.21 -8.18 -10.04
C HIS A 166 -6.32 -7.49 -10.86
N ASN A 167 -7.58 -7.74 -10.48
CA ASN A 167 -8.74 -7.07 -11.09
C ASN A 167 -9.97 -7.12 -10.17
N THR A 168 -10.29 -6.00 -9.54
CA THR A 168 -11.49 -5.84 -8.70
C THR A 168 -12.53 -4.90 -9.30
N VAL A 169 -12.30 -4.35 -10.48
CA VAL A 169 -13.13 -3.30 -11.13
C VAL A 169 -14.63 -3.58 -11.02
N ARG A 170 -15.06 -4.81 -11.32
CA ARG A 170 -16.46 -5.18 -11.34
C ARG A 170 -17.08 -5.41 -9.95
N ARG A 171 -16.24 -5.54 -8.91
CA ARG A 171 -16.65 -5.89 -7.55
C ARG A 171 -16.50 -4.74 -6.53
N LEU A 172 -15.90 -3.60 -6.92
CA LEU A 172 -15.65 -2.49 -6.01
C LEU A 172 -16.91 -1.97 -5.31
N HIS A 173 -18.06 -2.03 -5.96
CA HIS A 173 -19.35 -1.61 -5.40
C HIS A 173 -19.85 -2.53 -4.28
N GLU A 174 -19.28 -3.72 -4.12
CA GLU A 174 -19.58 -4.70 -3.06
C GLU A 174 -18.80 -4.39 -1.77
N ILE A 175 -17.77 -3.52 -1.81
CA ILE A 175 -17.03 -3.11 -0.61
C ILE A 175 -17.99 -2.30 0.29
N ALA A 176 -18.31 -2.89 1.45
CA ALA A 176 -19.26 -2.30 2.42
C ALA A 176 -18.57 -1.50 3.53
N ALA A 177 -17.29 -1.76 3.79
CA ALA A 177 -16.54 -1.07 4.84
C ALA A 177 -16.39 0.43 4.52
N PRO A 178 -16.54 1.35 5.50
CA PRO A 178 -16.16 2.73 5.34
C PRO A 178 -14.75 2.83 4.75
N THR A 179 -14.62 3.54 3.63
CA THR A 179 -13.38 3.52 2.84
C THR A 179 -12.81 4.93 2.65
N LEU A 180 -11.51 5.08 2.92
CA LEU A 180 -10.73 6.26 2.56
C LEU A 180 -9.73 5.87 1.46
N VAL A 181 -9.79 6.55 0.34
CA VAL A 181 -8.79 6.46 -0.72
C VAL A 181 -7.82 7.62 -0.59
N VAL A 182 -6.54 7.32 -0.50
CA VAL A 182 -5.47 8.31 -0.33
C VAL A 182 -4.42 8.20 -1.44
N HIS A 183 -3.95 9.34 -1.95
CA HIS A 183 -3.00 9.33 -3.06
C HIS A 183 -2.14 10.58 -3.09
N GLY A 184 -0.87 10.44 -3.49
CA GLY A 184 -0.07 11.58 -3.91
C GLY A 184 -0.58 12.09 -5.27
N ALA A 185 -0.78 13.41 -5.39
CA ALA A 185 -1.32 13.98 -6.63
C ALA A 185 -0.33 13.90 -7.81
N ASP A 186 0.97 13.74 -7.51
CA ASP A 186 2.07 13.66 -8.48
C ASP A 186 2.65 12.24 -8.58
N ASP A 187 1.91 11.21 -8.11
CA ASP A 187 2.32 9.82 -8.22
C ASP A 187 2.44 9.38 -9.69
N VAL A 188 3.68 9.05 -10.10
CA VAL A 188 4.00 8.56 -11.44
C VAL A 188 4.08 7.03 -11.53
N VAL A 189 4.09 6.34 -10.39
CA VAL A 189 4.11 4.87 -10.29
C VAL A 189 2.71 4.31 -10.46
N VAL A 190 1.77 4.82 -9.66
CA VAL A 190 0.33 4.55 -9.81
C VAL A 190 -0.37 5.88 -10.01
N PRO A 191 -0.73 6.27 -11.25
CA PRO A 191 -1.34 7.56 -11.50
C PRO A 191 -2.58 7.82 -10.62
N PRO A 192 -2.75 9.05 -10.06
CA PRO A 192 -3.81 9.37 -9.11
C PRO A 192 -5.23 9.27 -9.70
N THR A 193 -5.35 9.14 -11.02
CA THR A 193 -6.60 8.77 -11.70
C THR A 193 -7.15 7.44 -11.23
N ASN A 194 -6.28 6.48 -10.84
CA ASN A 194 -6.69 5.21 -10.24
C ASN A 194 -7.36 5.42 -8.88
N GLY A 195 -6.80 6.28 -8.01
CA GLY A 195 -7.42 6.64 -6.74
C GLY A 195 -8.77 7.33 -6.92
N ARG A 196 -8.88 8.25 -7.89
CA ARG A 196 -10.17 8.88 -8.24
C ARG A 196 -11.20 7.86 -8.74
N PHE A 197 -10.76 6.86 -9.49
CA PHE A 197 -11.63 5.77 -9.95
C PHE A 197 -12.13 4.93 -8.77
N LEU A 198 -11.24 4.48 -7.88
CA LEU A 198 -11.59 3.72 -6.67
C LEU A 198 -12.62 4.47 -5.82
N ALA A 199 -12.38 5.75 -5.53
CA ALA A 199 -13.27 6.55 -4.71
C ALA A 199 -14.67 6.75 -5.33
N ARG A 200 -14.79 6.73 -6.66
CA ARG A 200 -16.08 6.79 -7.35
C ARG A 200 -16.80 5.45 -7.40
N ALA A 201 -16.05 4.36 -7.49
CA ALA A 201 -16.58 3.01 -7.66
C ALA A 201 -17.00 2.35 -6.32
N ILE A 202 -16.37 2.74 -5.22
CA ILE A 202 -16.70 2.27 -3.87
C ILE A 202 -17.73 3.22 -3.26
N ARG A 203 -18.88 2.68 -2.86
CA ARG A 203 -19.97 3.50 -2.32
C ARG A 203 -19.56 4.20 -1.02
N GLY A 204 -19.73 5.51 -0.96
CA GLY A 204 -19.45 6.32 0.24
C GLY A 204 -17.96 6.51 0.54
N ALA A 205 -17.05 6.12 -0.37
CA ALA A 205 -15.63 6.32 -0.16
C ALA A 205 -15.25 7.81 -0.17
N GLU A 206 -14.43 8.21 0.80
CA GLU A 206 -13.77 9.51 0.83
C GLU A 206 -12.49 9.48 -0.03
N LEU A 207 -12.13 10.62 -0.63
CA LEU A 207 -10.89 10.77 -1.38
C LEU A 207 -10.04 11.89 -0.80
N ARG A 208 -8.77 11.58 -0.52
CA ARG A 208 -7.77 12.57 -0.15
C ARG A 208 -6.60 12.52 -1.14
N LEU A 209 -6.29 13.67 -1.74
CA LEU A 209 -5.14 13.84 -2.61
C LEU A 209 -4.21 14.89 -2.02
N TRP A 210 -2.92 14.60 -1.94
CA TRP A 210 -1.91 15.54 -1.46
C TRP A 210 -1.13 16.12 -2.65
N PRO A 211 -1.28 17.43 -2.93
CA PRO A 211 -0.51 18.10 -3.98
C PRO A 211 1.00 18.00 -3.72
N GLY A 212 1.79 17.77 -4.77
CA GLY A 212 3.25 17.66 -4.67
C GLY A 212 3.78 16.32 -4.13
N ALA A 213 2.91 15.46 -3.59
CA ALA A 213 3.31 14.16 -3.09
C ALA A 213 3.35 13.11 -4.20
N GLY A 214 4.35 12.22 -4.15
CA GLY A 214 4.53 11.08 -5.04
C GLY A 214 3.91 9.79 -4.50
N HIS A 215 4.50 8.65 -4.89
CA HIS A 215 4.00 7.32 -4.51
C HIS A 215 4.14 7.02 -3.01
N VAL A 216 5.22 7.47 -2.38
CA VAL A 216 5.47 7.34 -0.93
C VAL A 216 5.01 8.62 -0.22
N PHE A 217 3.73 8.94 -0.39
CA PHE A 217 3.12 10.18 0.05
C PHE A 217 3.27 10.46 1.56
N MET A 218 3.36 9.42 2.43
CA MET A 218 3.57 9.60 3.87
C MET A 218 4.92 10.22 4.23
N THR A 219 5.91 10.14 3.34
CA THR A 219 7.20 10.82 3.50
C THR A 219 7.14 12.25 2.98
N ASP A 220 6.42 12.46 1.88
CA ASP A 220 6.23 13.77 1.26
C ASP A 220 5.33 14.66 2.14
N GLU A 221 4.25 14.10 2.68
CA GLU A 221 3.24 14.78 3.49
C GLU A 221 3.14 14.18 4.89
N PRO A 222 3.81 14.75 5.90
CA PRO A 222 3.82 14.24 7.26
C PRO A 222 2.44 14.22 7.94
N GLN A 223 1.50 15.03 7.46
CA GLN A 223 0.14 15.08 7.99
C GLN A 223 -0.71 13.90 7.51
N ALA A 224 -0.28 13.20 6.45
CA ALA A 224 -1.04 12.11 5.84
C ALA A 224 -1.48 11.03 6.83
N ASP A 225 -0.55 10.55 7.66
CA ASP A 225 -0.84 9.50 8.63
C ASP A 225 -1.81 9.96 9.74
N ARG A 226 -1.78 11.24 10.13
CA ARG A 226 -2.74 11.82 11.09
C ARG A 226 -4.13 11.95 10.48
N ASP A 227 -4.24 12.36 9.22
CA ASP A 227 -5.51 12.42 8.50
C ASP A 227 -6.14 11.02 8.38
N ILE A 228 -5.30 10.01 8.13
CA ILE A 228 -5.72 8.60 8.09
C ILE A 228 -6.16 8.13 9.47
N ALA A 229 -5.39 8.42 10.53
CA ALA A 229 -5.76 8.07 11.91
C ALA A 229 -7.14 8.65 12.28
N ALA A 230 -7.36 9.94 12.01
CA ALA A 230 -8.63 10.60 12.26
C ALA A 230 -9.81 9.99 11.49
N PHE A 231 -9.59 9.51 10.25
CA PHE A 231 -10.60 8.76 9.52
C PHE A 231 -10.93 7.43 10.21
N LEU A 232 -9.91 6.66 10.60
CA LEU A 232 -10.08 5.36 11.24
C LEU A 232 -10.78 5.48 12.61
N GLU A 233 -10.43 6.50 13.40
CA GLU A 233 -11.06 6.80 14.69
C GLU A 233 -12.57 7.02 14.55
N ARG A 234 -13.01 7.81 13.55
CA ARG A 234 -14.44 8.04 13.28
C ARG A 234 -15.23 6.76 12.96
N HIS A 235 -14.55 5.70 12.54
CA HIS A 235 -15.16 4.44 12.13
C HIS A 235 -14.82 3.27 13.08
N THR A 236 -14.28 3.58 14.26
CA THR A 236 -14.01 2.60 15.30
C THR A 236 -15.28 2.37 16.13
N PRO A 237 -15.78 1.13 16.25
CA PRO A 237 -16.93 0.84 17.09
C PRO A 237 -16.69 1.27 18.55
N GLY A 238 -17.61 2.06 19.11
CA GLY A 238 -17.51 2.52 20.50
C GLY A 238 -16.55 3.70 20.73
N ALA A 239 -16.06 4.34 19.66
CA ALA A 239 -15.43 5.66 19.78
C ALA A 239 -16.50 6.69 20.20
N PRO A 240 -16.18 7.65 21.11
CA PRO A 240 -17.12 8.63 21.62
C PRO A 240 -17.68 9.57 20.56
#